data_27b796aad579f8050dc240ada17e7107
#
_entry.id   27b796aad579f8050dc240ada17e7107
#
_cell.length_a   1.000
_cell.length_b   1.000
_cell.length_c   1.000
_cell.angle_alpha   90.00
_cell.angle_beta   90.00
_cell.angle_gamma   90.00
#
_symmetry.space_group_name_H-M   'P 1'
#
loop_
_entity.id
_entity.type
_entity.pdbx_description
1 polymer ?
#
loop_
_entity_poly.entity_id
_entity_poly.type
_entity_poly.pdbx_seq_one_letter_code
_entity_poly.pdbx_strand_id
1 'polypeptide(L)'
;MQTDLTNGSVLKNIALFSLPFFLSYFLQTLYGLADLFIIGQFDGVDSITAVSIGSQIMHMITVMIVGLSMGATVCIAQAVGAKDKEKLRYCIGNTVTVFFIVSLLLTGLLLFFTDFIVAVVKTPAEAVAGTKEYLIICFIGIPLITAYNIVSSILRGMGDSKSPMYFIAIACVANIILDYVFIGYFKLGAVGAALGTTLSQGISVICALTYINRNNSSDSFSFSYLKLKGNIAKRLLRIGIPICAQDGFIQVAFMVITVIANMRGLTDAAAVGIVEKLISFIFLVPSSMLSTVSAMGAQNIGAGKIDRAKQTLRYAIFITFIFGVIVGIIFQFIAENALELFTENHSVIVSGGKYLQGYIWDCMFAGIAFSFSGFFCALGKSEISFLHNLISIVTLRAPGAYVASIMYPTTLLPMGLATASGSLLSAIICTIAYKVIAKKL
;
A
#
# COMPACT_ATOMS: atom_id res chain seq x y z
N MET A 1 -14.20 -0.88 19.54
CA MET A 1 -15.36 0.05 19.56
C MET A 1 -15.65 0.51 18.14
N GLN A 2 -16.80 0.16 17.59
CA GLN A 2 -17.24 0.63 16.27
C GLN A 2 -17.51 2.14 16.37
N THR A 3 -16.79 2.93 15.58
CA THR A 3 -17.04 4.39 15.51
C THR A 3 -18.07 4.64 14.42
N ASP A 4 -19.17 5.29 14.76
CA ASP A 4 -20.15 5.74 13.76
C ASP A 4 -19.57 6.92 12.97
N LEU A 5 -19.09 6.64 11.77
CA LEU A 5 -18.48 7.64 10.89
C LEU A 5 -19.53 8.50 10.16
N THR A 6 -20.83 8.21 10.34
CA THR A 6 -21.92 8.93 9.70
C THR A 6 -22.41 10.14 10.50
N ASN A 7 -21.90 10.34 11.73
CA ASN A 7 -22.29 11.41 12.64
C ASN A 7 -21.07 12.20 13.15
N GLY A 8 -21.31 13.34 13.80
CA GLY A 8 -20.25 14.19 14.38
C GLY A 8 -19.47 15.03 13.34
N SER A 9 -18.34 15.61 13.76
CA SER A 9 -17.49 16.44 12.89
C SER A 9 -16.75 15.56 11.88
N VAL A 10 -16.88 15.86 10.58
CA VAL A 10 -16.19 15.13 9.50
C VAL A 10 -14.68 15.24 9.64
N LEU A 11 -14.17 16.45 9.92
CA LEU A 11 -12.71 16.69 10.06
C LEU A 11 -12.13 15.88 11.23
N LYS A 12 -12.82 15.87 12.39
CA LYS A 12 -12.40 15.08 13.54
C LYS A 12 -12.41 13.58 13.24
N ASN A 13 -13.44 13.11 12.53
CA ASN A 13 -13.53 11.70 12.14
C ASN A 13 -12.40 11.32 11.17
N ILE A 14 -12.07 12.19 10.18
CA ILE A 14 -10.94 11.96 9.28
C ILE A 14 -9.65 11.83 10.09
N ALA A 15 -9.34 12.78 10.96
CA ALA A 15 -8.11 12.77 11.75
C ALA A 15 -7.99 11.51 12.64
N LEU A 16 -9.06 11.18 13.38
CA LEU A 16 -9.09 10.02 14.28
C LEU A 16 -9.05 8.68 13.54
N PHE A 17 -9.54 8.63 12.31
CA PHE A 17 -9.60 7.41 11.53
C PHE A 17 -8.37 7.22 10.64
N SER A 18 -7.81 8.32 10.09
CA SER A 18 -6.60 8.26 9.24
C SER A 18 -5.31 8.02 10.01
N LEU A 19 -5.21 8.53 11.25
CA LEU A 19 -3.99 8.36 12.05
C LEU A 19 -3.62 6.89 12.30
N PRO A 20 -4.54 5.99 12.71
CA PRO A 20 -4.23 4.58 12.82
C PRO A 20 -3.87 3.91 11.48
N PHE A 21 -4.43 4.36 10.35
CA PHE A 21 -4.00 3.88 9.03
C PHE A 21 -2.55 4.29 8.72
N PHE A 22 -2.24 5.56 8.94
CA PHE A 22 -0.88 6.07 8.78
C PHE A 22 0.12 5.28 9.61
N LEU A 23 -0.18 5.08 10.91
CA LEU A 23 0.67 4.31 11.80
C LEU A 23 0.79 2.83 11.37
N SER A 24 -0.29 2.22 10.87
CA SER A 24 -0.23 0.86 10.33
C SER A 24 0.72 0.75 9.14
N TYR A 25 0.64 1.67 8.19
CA TYR A 25 1.52 1.67 7.02
C TYR A 25 2.97 2.01 7.41
N PHE A 26 3.16 2.94 8.33
CA PHE A 26 4.48 3.27 8.86
C PHE A 26 5.15 2.05 9.52
N LEU A 27 4.44 1.33 10.39
CA LEU A 27 4.92 0.11 11.01
C LEU A 27 5.24 -1.00 10.01
N GLN A 28 4.42 -1.14 8.95
CA GLN A 28 4.70 -2.09 7.87
C GLN A 28 5.98 -1.74 7.10
N THR A 29 6.23 -0.47 6.85
CA THR A 29 7.47 -0.02 6.20
C THR A 29 8.67 -0.24 7.12
N LEU A 30 8.49 -0.01 8.42
CA LEU A 30 9.55 -0.09 9.42
C LEU A 30 10.02 -1.54 9.62
N TYR A 31 9.12 -2.52 9.71
CA TYR A 31 9.57 -3.90 9.89
C TYR A 31 10.29 -4.43 8.64
N GLY A 32 9.88 -4.05 7.42
CA GLY A 32 10.61 -4.42 6.22
C GLY A 32 12.04 -3.84 6.15
N LEU A 33 12.28 -2.67 6.79
CA LEU A 33 13.64 -2.14 6.97
C LEU A 33 14.39 -2.86 8.08
N ALA A 34 13.70 -3.29 9.14
CA ALA A 34 14.31 -4.02 10.24
C ALA A 34 14.86 -5.37 9.77
N ASP A 35 14.13 -6.11 8.92
CA ASP A 35 14.59 -7.36 8.31
C ASP A 35 15.96 -7.16 7.61
N LEU A 36 16.08 -6.10 6.77
CA LEU A 36 17.32 -5.79 6.05
C LEU A 36 18.44 -5.36 7.00
N PHE A 37 18.12 -4.61 8.05
CA PHE A 37 19.10 -4.18 9.02
C PHE A 37 19.65 -5.36 9.83
N ILE A 38 18.77 -6.27 10.28
CA ILE A 38 19.17 -7.43 11.09
C ILE A 38 19.99 -8.41 10.25
N ILE A 39 19.54 -8.76 9.02
CA ILE A 39 20.31 -9.64 8.16
C ILE A 39 21.70 -9.08 7.87
N GLY A 40 21.80 -7.74 7.70
CA GLY A 40 23.07 -7.06 7.47
C GLY A 40 24.06 -7.13 8.64
N GLN A 41 23.58 -7.38 9.87
CA GLN A 41 24.45 -7.54 11.05
C GLN A 41 25.02 -8.95 11.20
N PHE A 42 24.32 -9.97 10.72
CA PHE A 42 24.62 -11.36 11.05
C PHE A 42 25.03 -12.23 9.86
N ASP A 43 24.82 -11.77 8.62
CA ASP A 43 25.04 -12.58 7.42
C ASP A 43 25.74 -11.80 6.30
N GLY A 44 26.11 -12.50 5.22
CA GLY A 44 26.86 -11.97 4.08
C GLY A 44 26.02 -11.19 3.07
N VAL A 45 26.71 -10.63 2.06
CA VAL A 45 26.11 -9.77 1.01
C VAL A 45 25.07 -10.53 0.17
N ASP A 46 25.27 -11.82 -0.05
CA ASP A 46 24.39 -12.73 -0.78
C ASP A 46 23.02 -12.87 -0.09
N SER A 47 23.01 -13.06 1.24
CA SER A 47 21.78 -13.12 2.02
C SER A 47 21.06 -11.78 2.10
N ILE A 48 21.81 -10.68 2.26
CA ILE A 48 21.25 -9.32 2.22
C ILE A 48 20.58 -9.06 0.86
N THR A 49 21.23 -9.45 -0.22
CA THR A 49 20.71 -9.31 -1.59
C THR A 49 19.47 -10.17 -1.79
N ALA A 50 19.48 -11.42 -1.29
CA ALA A 50 18.36 -12.34 -1.38
C ALA A 50 17.13 -11.80 -0.65
N VAL A 51 17.28 -11.32 0.59
CA VAL A 51 16.19 -10.72 1.38
C VAL A 51 15.71 -9.42 0.76
N SER A 52 16.61 -8.58 0.24
CA SER A 52 16.25 -7.32 -0.42
C SER A 52 15.36 -7.55 -1.65
N ILE A 53 15.74 -8.47 -2.54
CA ILE A 53 14.96 -8.81 -3.75
C ILE A 53 13.65 -9.50 -3.33
N GLY A 54 13.73 -10.48 -2.43
CA GLY A 54 12.56 -11.22 -1.96
C GLY A 54 11.53 -10.32 -1.28
N SER A 55 11.96 -9.42 -0.40
CA SER A 55 11.07 -8.49 0.29
C SER A 55 10.42 -7.48 -0.64
N GLN A 56 11.12 -7.03 -1.70
CA GLN A 56 10.55 -6.14 -2.71
C GLN A 56 9.41 -6.83 -3.50
N ILE A 57 9.61 -8.10 -3.87
CA ILE A 57 8.57 -8.91 -4.52
C ILE A 57 7.39 -9.11 -3.57
N MET A 58 7.63 -9.46 -2.31
CA MET A 58 6.59 -9.63 -1.30
C MET A 58 5.85 -8.34 -0.99
N HIS A 59 6.54 -7.19 -0.99
CA HIS A 59 5.91 -5.88 -0.83
C HIS A 59 4.90 -5.61 -1.96
N MET A 60 5.30 -5.83 -3.22
CA MET A 60 4.40 -5.68 -4.37
C MET A 60 3.15 -6.58 -4.24
N ILE A 61 3.32 -7.86 -3.88
CA ILE A 61 2.21 -8.80 -3.68
C ILE A 61 1.31 -8.33 -2.53
N THR A 62 1.90 -7.88 -1.43
CA THR A 62 1.15 -7.43 -0.24
C THR A 62 0.31 -6.19 -0.55
N VAL A 63 0.85 -5.18 -1.24
CA VAL A 63 0.06 -3.99 -1.62
C VAL A 63 -1.07 -4.35 -2.59
N MET A 64 -0.87 -5.31 -3.50
CA MET A 64 -1.93 -5.82 -4.37
C MET A 64 -3.04 -6.53 -3.57
N ILE A 65 -2.70 -7.33 -2.55
CA ILE A 65 -3.67 -7.96 -1.64
C ILE A 65 -4.44 -6.88 -0.86
N VAL A 66 -3.76 -5.84 -0.36
CA VAL A 66 -4.39 -4.70 0.32
C VAL A 66 -5.36 -3.99 -0.62
N GLY A 67 -4.97 -3.70 -1.85
CA GLY A 67 -5.82 -3.11 -2.88
C GLY A 67 -7.06 -3.96 -3.18
N LEU A 68 -6.87 -5.27 -3.33
CA LEU A 68 -7.99 -6.20 -3.53
C LEU A 68 -8.95 -6.18 -2.32
N SER A 69 -8.42 -6.11 -1.10
CA SER A 69 -9.19 -6.09 0.14
C SER A 69 -10.00 -4.80 0.34
N MET A 70 -9.72 -3.73 -0.41
CA MET A 70 -10.50 -2.50 -0.41
C MET A 70 -11.96 -2.75 -0.84
N GLY A 71 -12.19 -3.72 -1.73
CA GLY A 71 -13.53 -4.15 -2.12
C GLY A 71 -14.36 -4.62 -0.93
N ALA A 72 -13.75 -5.38 -0.02
CA ALA A 72 -14.38 -5.83 1.23
C ALA A 72 -14.69 -4.64 2.15
N THR A 73 -13.71 -3.77 2.40
CA THR A 73 -13.88 -2.56 3.22
C THR A 73 -15.07 -1.73 2.74
N VAL A 74 -15.18 -1.48 1.44
CA VAL A 74 -16.28 -0.68 0.85
C VAL A 74 -17.63 -1.37 0.99
N CYS A 75 -17.73 -2.67 0.65
CA CYS A 75 -18.99 -3.39 0.74
C CYS A 75 -19.51 -3.48 2.18
N ILE A 76 -18.61 -3.73 3.13
CA ILE A 76 -18.93 -3.78 4.56
C ILE A 76 -19.31 -2.39 5.08
N ALA A 77 -18.54 -1.35 4.75
CA ALA A 77 -18.82 0.02 5.16
C ALA A 77 -20.18 0.51 4.65
N GLN A 78 -20.55 0.20 3.41
CA GLN A 78 -21.87 0.52 2.88
C GLN A 78 -22.99 -0.22 3.61
N ALA A 79 -22.80 -1.50 3.96
CA ALA A 79 -23.80 -2.27 4.72
C ALA A 79 -23.96 -1.73 6.15
N VAL A 80 -22.86 -1.35 6.80
CA VAL A 80 -22.86 -0.69 8.12
C VAL A 80 -23.61 0.65 8.06
N GLY A 81 -23.28 1.49 7.08
CA GLY A 81 -23.96 2.78 6.87
C GLY A 81 -25.46 2.64 6.64
N ALA A 82 -25.86 1.65 5.86
CA ALA A 82 -27.27 1.32 5.60
C ALA A 82 -27.97 0.67 6.80
N LYS A 83 -27.26 0.33 7.87
CA LYS A 83 -27.76 -0.44 9.03
C LYS A 83 -28.37 -1.78 8.65
N ASP A 84 -27.96 -2.35 7.52
CA ASP A 84 -28.43 -3.64 6.99
C ASP A 84 -27.56 -4.77 7.55
N LYS A 85 -28.00 -5.34 8.68
CA LYS A 85 -27.30 -6.42 9.39
C LYS A 85 -27.18 -7.70 8.55
N GLU A 86 -28.20 -8.03 7.78
CA GLU A 86 -28.17 -9.23 6.95
C GLU A 86 -27.14 -9.11 5.83
N LYS A 87 -27.16 -7.98 5.12
CA LYS A 87 -26.17 -7.67 4.09
C LYS A 87 -24.76 -7.62 4.65
N LEU A 88 -24.57 -7.02 5.84
CA LEU A 88 -23.29 -6.99 6.55
C LEU A 88 -22.74 -8.40 6.76
N ARG A 89 -23.55 -9.32 7.32
CA ARG A 89 -23.16 -10.72 7.55
C ARG A 89 -22.75 -11.42 6.26
N TYR A 90 -23.51 -11.24 5.18
CA TYR A 90 -23.15 -11.81 3.88
C TYR A 90 -21.90 -11.16 3.28
N CYS A 91 -21.68 -9.86 3.45
CA CYS A 91 -20.45 -9.20 3.01
C CYS A 91 -19.23 -9.77 3.75
N ILE A 92 -19.32 -9.95 5.07
CA ILE A 92 -18.24 -10.55 5.87
C ILE A 92 -17.98 -12.00 5.43
N GLY A 93 -19.03 -12.83 5.35
CA GLY A 93 -18.88 -14.24 4.97
C GLY A 93 -18.30 -14.41 3.56
N ASN A 94 -18.82 -13.65 2.58
CA ASN A 94 -18.27 -13.69 1.21
C ASN A 94 -16.84 -13.18 1.13
N THR A 95 -16.48 -12.17 1.94
CA THR A 95 -15.09 -11.70 2.03
C THR A 95 -14.17 -12.84 2.47
N VAL A 96 -14.50 -13.53 3.56
CA VAL A 96 -13.69 -14.65 4.06
C VAL A 96 -13.55 -15.74 2.98
N THR A 97 -14.68 -16.17 2.36
CA THR A 97 -14.66 -17.25 1.39
C THR A 97 -13.90 -16.88 0.11
N VAL A 98 -14.17 -15.70 -0.48
CA VAL A 98 -13.50 -15.25 -1.70
C VAL A 98 -12.00 -15.14 -1.51
N PHE A 99 -11.59 -14.50 -0.42
CA PHE A 99 -10.15 -14.30 -0.19
C PHE A 99 -9.44 -15.58 0.25
N PHE A 100 -10.11 -16.51 0.92
CA PHE A 100 -9.55 -17.83 1.18
C PHE A 100 -9.24 -18.57 -0.13
N ILE A 101 -10.18 -18.57 -1.09
CA ILE A 101 -9.95 -19.16 -2.41
C ILE A 101 -8.83 -18.42 -3.14
N VAL A 102 -8.86 -17.08 -3.16
CA VAL A 102 -7.82 -16.26 -3.81
C VAL A 102 -6.45 -16.51 -3.21
N SER A 103 -6.34 -16.63 -1.88
CA SER A 103 -5.05 -16.88 -1.22
C SER A 103 -4.45 -18.23 -1.61
N LEU A 104 -5.26 -19.28 -1.68
CA LEU A 104 -4.79 -20.60 -2.09
C LEU A 104 -4.38 -20.64 -3.57
N LEU A 105 -5.17 -20.01 -4.44
CA LEU A 105 -4.85 -19.91 -5.87
C LEU A 105 -3.56 -19.10 -6.07
N LEU A 106 -3.42 -17.98 -5.36
CA LEU A 106 -2.24 -17.12 -5.44
C LEU A 106 -1.00 -17.84 -4.92
N THR A 107 -1.09 -18.54 -3.79
CA THR A 107 -0.02 -19.37 -3.26
C THR A 107 0.43 -20.43 -4.28
N GLY A 108 -0.51 -21.20 -4.83
CA GLY A 108 -0.18 -22.22 -5.83
C GLY A 108 0.45 -21.64 -7.09
N LEU A 109 -0.09 -20.53 -7.60
CA LEU A 109 0.46 -19.82 -8.76
C LEU A 109 1.89 -19.32 -8.50
N LEU A 110 2.11 -18.65 -7.39
CA LEU A 110 3.43 -18.08 -7.08
C LEU A 110 4.49 -19.14 -6.79
N LEU A 111 4.12 -20.23 -6.12
CA LEU A 111 5.02 -21.37 -5.93
C LEU A 111 5.40 -22.02 -7.27
N PHE A 112 4.44 -22.15 -8.17
CA PHE A 112 4.69 -22.70 -9.51
C PHE A 112 5.63 -21.81 -10.35
N PHE A 113 5.46 -20.47 -10.24
CA PHE A 113 6.25 -19.51 -11.00
C PHE A 113 7.48 -18.97 -10.28
N THR A 114 7.89 -19.52 -9.12
CA THR A 114 9.02 -19.00 -8.33
C THR A 114 10.30 -18.87 -9.16
N ASP A 115 10.67 -19.90 -9.93
CA ASP A 115 11.87 -19.88 -10.78
C ASP A 115 11.81 -18.82 -11.87
N PHE A 116 10.65 -18.66 -12.48
CA PHE A 116 10.39 -17.64 -13.48
C PHE A 116 10.50 -16.23 -12.89
N ILE A 117 9.93 -16.00 -11.71
CA ILE A 117 9.98 -14.71 -11.01
C ILE A 117 11.43 -14.33 -10.71
N VAL A 118 12.22 -15.24 -10.13
CA VAL A 118 13.63 -15.02 -9.80
C VAL A 118 14.46 -14.72 -11.06
N ALA A 119 14.17 -15.41 -12.18
CA ALA A 119 14.83 -15.17 -13.46
C ALA A 119 14.48 -13.82 -14.08
N VAL A 120 13.20 -13.41 -14.04
CA VAL A 120 12.72 -12.13 -14.59
C VAL A 120 13.33 -10.93 -13.85
N VAL A 121 13.49 -11.05 -12.53
CA VAL A 121 14.09 -9.98 -11.69
C VAL A 121 15.60 -9.91 -11.87
N LYS A 122 16.20 -10.84 -12.64
CA LYS A 122 17.68 -10.92 -12.88
C LYS A 122 18.47 -10.97 -11.58
N THR A 123 18.04 -11.84 -10.66
CA THR A 123 18.73 -12.06 -9.39
C THR A 123 20.18 -12.48 -9.65
N PRO A 124 21.19 -11.87 -8.98
CA PRO A 124 22.59 -12.29 -9.06
C PRO A 124 22.76 -13.78 -8.72
N ALA A 125 23.67 -14.49 -9.40
CA ALA A 125 23.82 -15.94 -9.28
C ALA A 125 24.03 -16.41 -7.84
N GLU A 126 24.79 -15.64 -7.05
CA GLU A 126 25.12 -15.91 -5.66
C GLU A 126 23.88 -15.81 -4.73
N ALA A 127 22.91 -14.95 -5.09
CA ALA A 127 21.71 -14.72 -4.29
C ALA A 127 20.49 -15.56 -4.75
N VAL A 128 20.56 -16.28 -5.88
CA VAL A 128 19.43 -17.04 -6.45
C VAL A 128 18.86 -18.05 -5.46
N ALA A 129 19.72 -18.85 -4.82
CA ALA A 129 19.29 -19.89 -3.88
C ALA A 129 18.55 -19.28 -2.68
N GLY A 130 19.15 -18.30 -2.01
CA GLY A 130 18.55 -17.62 -0.87
C GLY A 130 17.25 -16.87 -1.23
N THR A 131 17.18 -16.23 -2.42
CA THR A 131 15.95 -15.58 -2.89
C THR A 131 14.82 -16.59 -3.11
N LYS A 132 15.10 -17.75 -3.70
CA LYS A 132 14.10 -18.81 -3.88
C LYS A 132 13.58 -19.33 -2.55
N GLU A 133 14.47 -19.65 -1.62
CA GLU A 133 14.09 -20.15 -0.29
C GLU A 133 13.25 -19.12 0.46
N TYR A 134 13.65 -17.84 0.44
CA TYR A 134 12.89 -16.73 1.01
C TYR A 134 11.48 -16.65 0.42
N LEU A 135 11.38 -16.64 -0.92
CA LEU A 135 10.11 -16.51 -1.61
C LEU A 135 9.18 -17.71 -1.38
N ILE A 136 9.71 -18.95 -1.39
CA ILE A 136 8.90 -20.15 -1.16
C ILE A 136 8.26 -20.10 0.23
N ILE A 137 9.01 -19.73 1.27
CA ILE A 137 8.49 -19.62 2.64
C ILE A 137 7.43 -18.51 2.72
N CYS A 138 7.71 -17.34 2.15
CA CYS A 138 6.78 -16.24 2.14
C CYS A 138 5.52 -16.56 1.31
N PHE A 139 5.63 -17.26 0.19
CA PHE A 139 4.48 -17.67 -0.64
C PHE A 139 3.59 -18.70 0.09
N ILE A 140 4.18 -19.63 0.85
CA ILE A 140 3.42 -20.50 1.77
C ILE A 140 2.73 -19.67 2.86
N GLY A 141 3.30 -18.55 3.26
CA GLY A 141 2.75 -17.60 4.23
C GLY A 141 1.63 -16.69 3.69
N ILE A 142 1.39 -16.63 2.38
CA ILE A 142 0.34 -15.77 1.78
C ILE A 142 -1.05 -15.96 2.40
N PRO A 143 -1.52 -17.16 2.75
CA PRO A 143 -2.78 -17.32 3.45
C PRO A 143 -2.84 -16.56 4.78
N LEU A 144 -1.75 -16.48 5.53
CA LEU A 144 -1.67 -15.72 6.79
C LEU A 144 -1.70 -14.21 6.54
N ILE A 145 -0.91 -13.74 5.56
CA ILE A 145 -0.91 -12.32 5.13
C ILE A 145 -2.31 -11.91 4.67
N THR A 146 -2.97 -12.75 3.88
CA THR A 146 -4.32 -12.51 3.38
C THR A 146 -5.33 -12.51 4.53
N ALA A 147 -5.23 -13.44 5.46
CA ALA A 147 -6.12 -13.52 6.63
C ALA A 147 -6.04 -12.26 7.49
N TYR A 148 -4.83 -11.73 7.76
CA TYR A 148 -4.67 -10.45 8.44
C TYR A 148 -5.35 -9.30 7.67
N ASN A 149 -5.15 -9.23 6.35
CA ASN A 149 -5.74 -8.17 5.52
C ASN A 149 -7.27 -8.26 5.45
N ILE A 150 -7.85 -9.47 5.44
CA ILE A 150 -9.29 -9.69 5.53
C ILE A 150 -9.84 -9.14 6.85
N VAL A 151 -9.27 -9.57 7.97
CA VAL A 151 -9.73 -9.12 9.30
C VAL A 151 -9.61 -7.60 9.43
N SER A 152 -8.50 -7.04 8.97
CA SER A 152 -8.27 -5.59 8.94
C SER A 152 -9.33 -4.87 8.10
N SER A 153 -9.65 -5.39 6.91
CA SER A 153 -10.66 -4.81 6.00
C SER A 153 -12.06 -4.86 6.58
N ILE A 154 -12.41 -5.97 7.28
CA ILE A 154 -13.69 -6.10 7.97
C ILE A 154 -13.80 -5.05 9.07
N LEU A 155 -12.80 -4.94 9.94
CA LEU A 155 -12.78 -3.97 11.05
C LEU A 155 -12.82 -2.53 10.54
N ARG A 156 -12.01 -2.21 9.54
CA ARG A 156 -11.99 -0.89 8.89
C ARG A 156 -13.33 -0.53 8.27
N GLY A 157 -13.97 -1.48 7.58
CA GLY A 157 -15.32 -1.31 7.04
C GLY A 157 -16.36 -1.08 8.12
N MET A 158 -16.22 -1.71 9.29
CA MET A 158 -17.06 -1.49 10.45
C MET A 158 -16.76 -0.18 11.22
N GLY A 159 -15.75 0.59 10.80
CA GLY A 159 -15.39 1.86 11.46
C GLY A 159 -14.33 1.72 12.57
N ASP A 160 -13.63 0.59 12.64
CA ASP A 160 -12.52 0.37 13.56
C ASP A 160 -11.19 0.36 12.79
N SER A 161 -10.45 1.46 12.82
CA SER A 161 -9.10 1.57 12.27
C SER A 161 -8.01 1.31 13.31
N LYS A 162 -8.35 1.35 14.62
CA LYS A 162 -7.37 1.22 15.70
C LYS A 162 -6.96 -0.22 15.93
N SER A 163 -7.91 -1.15 15.95
CA SER A 163 -7.59 -2.55 16.21
C SER A 163 -6.62 -3.15 15.20
N PRO A 164 -6.77 -2.95 13.86
CA PRO A 164 -5.78 -3.37 12.88
C PRO A 164 -4.38 -2.78 13.11
N MET A 165 -4.30 -1.52 13.58
CA MET A 165 -3.03 -0.88 13.93
C MET A 165 -2.33 -1.60 15.07
N TYR A 166 -3.06 -2.00 16.12
CA TYR A 166 -2.46 -2.75 17.23
C TYR A 166 -1.99 -4.14 16.80
N PHE A 167 -2.71 -4.82 15.91
CA PHE A 167 -2.30 -6.13 15.42
C PHE A 167 -1.01 -6.06 14.61
N ILE A 168 -0.86 -5.04 13.76
CA ILE A 168 0.38 -4.86 13.00
C ILE A 168 1.54 -4.41 13.90
N ALA A 169 1.27 -3.63 14.95
CA ALA A 169 2.29 -3.28 15.93
C ALA A 169 2.84 -4.52 16.66
N ILE A 170 1.95 -5.44 17.05
CA ILE A 170 2.34 -6.72 17.64
C ILE A 170 3.15 -7.55 16.63
N ALA A 171 2.69 -7.61 15.37
CA ALA A 171 3.43 -8.31 14.31
C ALA A 171 4.83 -7.72 14.10
N CYS A 172 4.96 -6.40 14.10
CA CYS A 172 6.24 -5.71 13.93
C CYS A 172 7.23 -6.09 15.06
N VAL A 173 6.78 -6.03 16.32
CA VAL A 173 7.62 -6.42 17.46
C VAL A 173 7.98 -7.90 17.40
N ALA A 174 7.01 -8.76 17.08
CA ALA A 174 7.24 -10.20 16.96
C ALA A 174 8.22 -10.52 15.82
N ASN A 175 8.10 -9.85 14.65
CA ASN A 175 9.02 -10.01 13.54
C ASN A 175 10.46 -9.67 13.94
N ILE A 176 10.70 -8.49 14.55
CA ILE A 176 12.03 -8.10 15.01
C ILE A 176 12.61 -9.15 15.98
N ILE A 177 11.84 -9.63 16.95
CA ILE A 177 12.31 -10.66 17.89
C ILE A 177 12.62 -11.96 17.16
N LEU A 178 11.75 -12.41 16.26
CA LEU A 178 11.93 -13.64 15.49
C LEU A 178 13.14 -13.56 14.56
N ASP A 179 13.41 -12.39 13.97
CA ASP A 179 14.58 -12.18 13.12
C ASP A 179 15.88 -12.29 13.93
N TYR A 180 15.98 -11.68 15.10
CA TYR A 180 17.13 -11.88 15.98
C TYR A 180 17.31 -13.34 16.40
N VAL A 181 16.22 -14.08 16.59
CA VAL A 181 16.26 -15.51 16.93
C VAL A 181 16.68 -16.33 15.71
N PHE A 182 16.03 -16.17 14.56
CA PHE A 182 16.28 -17.03 13.40
C PHE A 182 17.56 -16.65 12.65
N ILE A 183 17.81 -15.36 12.45
CA ILE A 183 19.00 -14.88 11.74
C ILE A 183 20.19 -14.82 12.71
N GLY A 184 20.02 -14.21 13.88
CA GLY A 184 21.11 -13.98 14.84
C GLY A 184 21.55 -15.26 15.55
N TYR A 185 20.62 -15.99 16.18
CA TYR A 185 20.94 -17.16 17.00
C TYR A 185 21.04 -18.45 16.16
N PHE A 186 20.02 -18.77 15.35
CA PHE A 186 20.01 -20.00 14.55
C PHE A 186 20.79 -19.89 13.24
N LYS A 187 21.23 -18.71 12.83
CA LYS A 187 22.05 -18.49 11.63
C LYS A 187 21.38 -18.96 10.33
N LEU A 188 20.06 -18.80 10.21
CA LEU A 188 19.27 -19.27 9.07
C LEU A 188 19.30 -18.31 7.86
N GLY A 189 19.99 -17.17 7.93
CA GLY A 189 20.12 -16.23 6.82
C GLY A 189 18.75 -15.78 6.24
N ALA A 190 18.61 -15.84 4.92
CA ALA A 190 17.40 -15.46 4.22
C ALA A 190 16.15 -16.29 4.61
N VAL A 191 16.34 -17.57 4.93
CA VAL A 191 15.28 -18.46 5.45
C VAL A 191 14.77 -17.93 6.79
N GLY A 192 15.67 -17.47 7.66
CA GLY A 192 15.33 -16.89 8.96
C GLY A 192 14.45 -15.64 8.83
N ALA A 193 14.80 -14.71 7.94
CA ALA A 193 14.02 -13.53 7.65
C ALA A 193 12.60 -13.87 7.13
N ALA A 194 12.51 -14.84 6.21
CA ALA A 194 11.22 -15.28 5.67
C ALA A 194 10.33 -15.94 6.74
N LEU A 195 10.90 -16.73 7.63
CA LEU A 195 10.18 -17.33 8.77
C LEU A 195 9.73 -16.26 9.76
N GLY A 196 10.59 -15.28 10.10
CA GLY A 196 10.26 -14.16 10.96
C GLY A 196 9.05 -13.38 10.43
N THR A 197 9.10 -13.01 9.16
CA THR A 197 7.99 -12.32 8.48
C THR A 197 6.71 -13.15 8.47
N THR A 198 6.77 -14.43 8.08
CA THR A 198 5.59 -15.28 7.96
C THR A 198 4.94 -15.59 9.30
N LEU A 199 5.73 -15.94 10.31
CA LEU A 199 5.24 -16.27 11.64
C LEU A 199 4.69 -15.05 12.38
N SER A 200 5.29 -13.87 12.22
CA SER A 200 4.78 -12.62 12.80
C SER A 200 3.39 -12.27 12.26
N GLN A 201 3.13 -12.51 10.97
CA GLN A 201 1.79 -12.38 10.40
C GLN A 201 0.82 -13.40 11.00
N GLY A 202 1.25 -14.64 11.24
CA GLY A 202 0.45 -15.64 11.96
C GLY A 202 0.06 -15.20 13.37
N ILE A 203 1.00 -14.62 14.12
CA ILE A 203 0.74 -14.05 15.45
C ILE A 203 -0.30 -12.93 15.36
N SER A 204 -0.17 -12.04 14.38
CA SER A 204 -1.13 -10.96 14.14
C SER A 204 -2.54 -11.50 13.88
N VAL A 205 -2.68 -12.56 13.08
CA VAL A 205 -3.97 -13.21 12.80
C VAL A 205 -4.56 -13.82 14.08
N ILE A 206 -3.77 -14.52 14.90
CA ILE A 206 -4.23 -15.09 16.16
C ILE A 206 -4.73 -13.99 17.10
N CYS A 207 -3.99 -12.88 17.24
CA CYS A 207 -4.41 -11.73 18.03
C CYS A 207 -5.72 -11.13 17.52
N ALA A 208 -5.86 -10.99 16.19
CA ALA A 208 -7.05 -10.44 15.57
C ALA A 208 -8.29 -11.34 15.78
N LEU A 209 -8.15 -12.65 15.61
CA LEU A 209 -9.24 -13.61 15.85
C LEU A 209 -9.62 -13.67 17.33
N THR A 210 -8.66 -13.63 18.24
CA THR A 210 -8.90 -13.58 19.69
C THR A 210 -9.65 -12.31 20.08
N TYR A 211 -9.28 -11.17 19.51
CA TYR A 211 -9.98 -9.89 19.72
C TYR A 211 -11.45 -9.96 19.26
N ILE A 212 -11.70 -10.48 18.06
CA ILE A 212 -13.06 -10.64 17.51
C ILE A 212 -13.90 -11.55 18.41
N ASN A 213 -13.34 -12.67 18.87
CA ASN A 213 -14.04 -13.62 19.73
C ASN A 213 -14.38 -13.01 21.10
N ARG A 214 -13.46 -12.26 21.71
CA ARG A 214 -13.67 -11.64 23.04
C ARG A 214 -14.70 -10.50 23.02
N ASN A 215 -14.77 -9.75 21.92
CA ASN A 215 -15.65 -8.57 21.84
C ASN A 215 -17.10 -8.87 21.41
N ASN A 216 -17.54 -10.14 21.50
CA ASN A 216 -18.88 -10.59 21.12
C ASN A 216 -19.33 -10.11 19.72
N SER A 217 -18.39 -9.81 18.84
CA SER A 217 -18.68 -9.58 17.42
C SER A 217 -19.18 -10.87 16.73
N SER A 218 -19.29 -11.95 17.50
CA SER A 218 -19.78 -13.28 17.09
C SER A 218 -21.22 -13.27 16.57
N ASP A 219 -22.06 -12.32 16.97
CA ASP A 219 -23.39 -12.13 16.36
C ASP A 219 -23.32 -11.79 14.86
N SER A 220 -22.14 -11.36 14.39
CA SER A 220 -21.91 -11.03 12.97
C SER A 220 -21.33 -12.18 12.16
N PHE A 221 -20.85 -13.26 12.81
CA PHE A 221 -20.20 -14.38 12.15
C PHE A 221 -20.91 -15.71 12.44
N SER A 222 -21.47 -16.29 11.41
CA SER A 222 -21.98 -17.66 11.41
C SER A 222 -21.51 -18.38 10.16
N PHE A 223 -21.16 -19.64 10.26
CA PHE A 223 -20.74 -20.47 9.13
C PHE A 223 -21.78 -20.51 8.01
N SER A 224 -23.07 -20.26 8.30
CA SER A 224 -24.13 -20.17 7.30
C SER A 224 -23.95 -19.04 6.29
N TYR A 225 -23.21 -17.98 6.66
CA TYR A 225 -22.95 -16.81 5.78
C TYR A 225 -21.71 -16.98 4.90
N LEU A 226 -20.93 -18.06 5.07
CA LEU A 226 -19.78 -18.39 4.20
C LEU A 226 -20.22 -18.85 2.80
N LYS A 227 -21.50 -19.11 2.59
CA LYS A 227 -22.03 -19.45 1.26
C LYS A 227 -21.81 -18.31 0.28
N LEU A 228 -21.14 -18.60 -0.83
CA LEU A 228 -20.90 -17.63 -1.89
C LEU A 228 -22.22 -17.12 -2.47
N LYS A 229 -22.52 -15.84 -2.23
CA LYS A 229 -23.57 -15.11 -2.97
C LYS A 229 -22.91 -14.39 -4.15
N GLY A 230 -23.12 -14.88 -5.36
CA GLY A 230 -22.46 -14.41 -6.58
C GLY A 230 -22.52 -12.89 -6.78
N ASN A 231 -23.64 -12.26 -6.43
CA ASN A 231 -23.80 -10.81 -6.53
C ASN A 231 -22.87 -10.03 -5.57
N ILE A 232 -22.66 -10.55 -4.36
CA ILE A 232 -21.78 -9.92 -3.36
C ILE A 232 -20.32 -10.16 -3.73
N ALA A 233 -19.95 -11.41 -4.05
CA ALA A 233 -18.62 -11.76 -4.50
C ALA A 233 -18.22 -10.96 -5.76
N LYS A 234 -19.11 -10.85 -6.75
CA LYS A 234 -18.88 -10.03 -7.94
C LYS A 234 -18.66 -8.56 -7.60
N ARG A 235 -19.39 -8.01 -6.63
CA ARG A 235 -19.23 -6.61 -6.20
C ARG A 235 -17.90 -6.39 -5.48
N LEU A 236 -17.50 -7.30 -4.58
CA LEU A 236 -16.20 -7.29 -3.91
C LEU A 236 -15.05 -7.24 -4.92
N LEU A 237 -15.06 -8.18 -5.86
CA LEU A 237 -14.03 -8.29 -6.89
C LEU A 237 -14.05 -7.12 -7.87
N ARG A 238 -15.24 -6.64 -8.27
CA ARG A 238 -15.37 -5.47 -9.16
C ARG A 238 -14.75 -4.21 -8.56
N ILE A 239 -14.79 -4.05 -7.23
CA ILE A 239 -14.15 -2.92 -6.56
C ILE A 239 -12.68 -3.22 -6.31
N GLY A 240 -12.33 -4.42 -5.84
CA GLY A 240 -10.99 -4.77 -5.43
C GLY A 240 -10.01 -4.97 -6.58
N ILE A 241 -10.42 -5.63 -7.68
CA ILE A 241 -9.52 -5.94 -8.80
C ILE A 241 -8.93 -4.67 -9.45
N PRO A 242 -9.71 -3.60 -9.74
CA PRO A 242 -9.10 -2.38 -10.29
C PRO A 242 -8.10 -1.73 -9.37
N ILE A 243 -8.32 -1.75 -8.04
CA ILE A 243 -7.36 -1.18 -7.08
C ILE A 243 -6.11 -2.06 -6.97
N CYS A 244 -6.28 -3.38 -6.91
CA CYS A 244 -5.16 -4.32 -6.99
C CYS A 244 -4.30 -4.08 -8.23
N ALA A 245 -4.92 -3.91 -9.39
CA ALA A 245 -4.22 -3.59 -10.64
C ALA A 245 -3.56 -2.21 -10.58
N GLN A 246 -4.23 -1.18 -10.04
CA GLN A 246 -3.66 0.14 -9.82
C GLN A 246 -2.37 0.07 -9.01
N ASP A 247 -2.42 -0.62 -7.86
CA ASP A 247 -1.26 -0.73 -6.96
C ASP A 247 -0.12 -1.51 -7.63
N GLY A 248 -0.42 -2.58 -8.37
CA GLY A 248 0.56 -3.30 -9.18
C GLY A 248 1.23 -2.42 -10.24
N PHE A 249 0.45 -1.63 -10.99
CA PHE A 249 0.99 -0.72 -12.00
C PHE A 249 1.83 0.41 -11.42
N ILE A 250 1.51 0.89 -10.20
CA ILE A 250 2.34 1.86 -9.48
C ILE A 250 3.72 1.24 -9.19
N GLN A 251 3.78 -0.01 -8.73
CA GLN A 251 5.06 -0.69 -8.47
C GLN A 251 5.87 -0.89 -9.77
N VAL A 252 5.20 -1.25 -10.86
CA VAL A 252 5.84 -1.35 -12.19
C VAL A 252 6.39 0.01 -12.63
N ALA A 253 5.67 1.11 -12.38
CA ALA A 253 6.14 2.46 -12.70
C ALA A 253 7.41 2.83 -11.92
N PHE A 254 7.50 2.49 -10.63
CA PHE A 254 8.73 2.66 -9.85
C PHE A 254 9.89 1.86 -10.46
N MET A 255 9.66 0.59 -10.82
CA MET A 255 10.68 -0.23 -11.48
C MET A 255 11.17 0.39 -12.80
N VAL A 256 10.26 0.92 -13.63
CA VAL A 256 10.62 1.59 -14.89
C VAL A 256 11.50 2.82 -14.64
N ILE A 257 11.17 3.63 -13.63
CA ILE A 257 11.98 4.81 -13.26
C ILE A 257 13.37 4.39 -12.77
N THR A 258 13.45 3.32 -11.97
CA THR A 258 14.74 2.75 -11.53
C THR A 258 15.57 2.28 -12.73
N VAL A 259 14.96 1.60 -13.72
CA VAL A 259 15.65 1.19 -14.96
C VAL A 259 16.18 2.41 -15.72
N ILE A 260 15.39 3.47 -15.85
CA ILE A 260 15.81 4.71 -16.50
C ILE A 260 17.00 5.33 -15.76
N ALA A 261 16.97 5.35 -14.44
CA ALA A 261 18.08 5.84 -13.62
C ALA A 261 19.36 5.00 -13.79
N ASN A 262 19.22 3.67 -13.85
CA ASN A 262 20.35 2.75 -14.08
C ASN A 262 21.05 3.00 -15.43
N MET A 263 20.30 3.40 -16.46
CA MET A 263 20.88 3.76 -17.78
C MET A 263 21.75 5.03 -17.72
N ARG A 264 21.61 5.87 -16.70
CA ARG A 264 22.39 7.10 -16.53
C ARG A 264 23.70 6.87 -15.76
N GLY A 265 23.87 5.70 -15.16
CA GLY A 265 25.07 5.32 -14.42
C GLY A 265 24.86 5.15 -12.92
N LEU A 266 25.87 4.68 -12.24
CA LEU A 266 25.82 4.22 -10.86
C LEU A 266 25.40 5.34 -9.87
N THR A 267 25.90 6.56 -10.06
CA THR A 267 25.62 7.70 -9.18
C THR A 267 24.14 8.07 -9.21
N ASP A 268 23.56 8.21 -10.41
CA ASP A 268 22.15 8.57 -10.60
C ASP A 268 21.23 7.43 -10.15
N ALA A 269 21.60 6.18 -10.41
CA ALA A 269 20.89 5.00 -9.93
C ALA A 269 20.80 4.95 -8.40
N ALA A 270 21.95 5.17 -7.71
CA ALA A 270 21.98 5.21 -6.25
C ALA A 270 21.16 6.39 -5.70
N ALA A 271 21.26 7.56 -6.32
CA ALA A 271 20.51 8.75 -5.93
C ALA A 271 18.99 8.54 -6.04
N VAL A 272 18.51 8.02 -7.17
CA VAL A 272 17.09 7.71 -7.37
C VAL A 272 16.61 6.65 -6.40
N GLY A 273 17.37 5.58 -6.16
CA GLY A 273 17.01 4.53 -5.22
C GLY A 273 16.84 5.02 -3.78
N ILE A 274 17.69 5.95 -3.32
CA ILE A 274 17.53 6.58 -1.99
C ILE A 274 16.28 7.46 -1.96
N VAL A 275 16.07 8.28 -2.98
CA VAL A 275 14.91 9.18 -3.05
C VAL A 275 13.61 8.40 -3.08
N GLU A 276 13.53 7.29 -3.80
CA GLU A 276 12.32 6.43 -3.83
C GLU A 276 11.97 5.89 -2.45
N LYS A 277 12.96 5.54 -1.63
CA LYS A 277 12.73 5.14 -0.24
C LYS A 277 12.17 6.30 0.60
N LEU A 278 12.75 7.51 0.49
CA LEU A 278 12.25 8.70 1.18
C LEU A 278 10.80 9.02 0.77
N ILE A 279 10.52 8.99 -0.52
CA ILE A 279 9.18 9.24 -1.07
C ILE A 279 8.19 8.21 -0.56
N SER A 280 8.57 6.95 -0.42
CA SER A 280 7.69 5.90 0.13
C SER A 280 7.16 6.25 1.52
N PHE A 281 7.98 6.84 2.39
CA PHE A 281 7.53 7.32 3.71
C PHE A 281 6.59 8.52 3.61
N ILE A 282 6.88 9.47 2.73
CA ILE A 282 6.07 10.67 2.54
C ILE A 282 4.69 10.29 1.99
N PHE A 283 4.62 9.29 1.11
CA PHE A 283 3.38 8.79 0.51
C PHE A 283 2.47 8.02 1.47
N LEU A 284 2.91 7.72 2.68
CA LEU A 284 2.05 7.11 3.70
C LEU A 284 0.84 8.01 4.03
N VAL A 285 0.98 9.33 3.95
CA VAL A 285 -0.13 10.27 4.19
C VAL A 285 -1.17 10.20 3.09
N PRO A 286 -0.84 10.37 1.79
CA PRO A 286 -1.78 10.13 0.69
C PRO A 286 -2.46 8.76 0.75
N SER A 287 -1.72 7.69 1.01
CA SER A 287 -2.24 6.31 1.08
C SER A 287 -3.24 6.13 2.23
N SER A 288 -2.94 6.71 3.39
CA SER A 288 -3.87 6.69 4.54
C SER A 288 -5.16 7.45 4.25
N MET A 289 -5.07 8.55 3.47
CA MET A 289 -6.25 9.31 3.05
C MET A 289 -7.11 8.54 2.04
N LEU A 290 -6.51 7.86 1.06
CA LEU A 290 -7.25 6.96 0.15
C LEU A 290 -8.11 5.98 0.95
N SER A 291 -7.49 5.27 1.90
CA SER A 291 -8.16 4.27 2.74
C SER A 291 -9.25 4.90 3.62
N THR A 292 -8.99 6.07 4.19
CA THR A 292 -9.92 6.81 5.04
C THR A 292 -11.15 7.28 4.26
N VAL A 293 -10.93 7.91 3.10
CA VAL A 293 -12.02 8.41 2.25
C VAL A 293 -12.85 7.25 1.71
N SER A 294 -12.21 6.13 1.38
CA SER A 294 -12.89 4.93 0.93
C SER A 294 -13.85 4.38 2.00
N ALA A 295 -13.38 4.18 3.22
CA ALA A 295 -14.19 3.63 4.31
C ALA A 295 -15.27 4.61 4.80
N MET A 296 -14.90 5.86 5.12
CA MET A 296 -15.84 6.88 5.58
C MET A 296 -16.85 7.26 4.50
N GLY A 297 -16.38 7.44 3.27
CA GLY A 297 -17.25 7.72 2.12
C GLY A 297 -18.27 6.62 1.91
N ALA A 298 -17.82 5.34 1.95
CA ALA A 298 -18.70 4.20 1.76
C ALA A 298 -19.76 4.09 2.86
N GLN A 299 -19.42 4.34 4.15
CA GLN A 299 -20.42 4.36 5.23
C GLN A 299 -21.43 5.49 5.04
N ASN A 300 -20.99 6.69 4.68
CA ASN A 300 -21.88 7.81 4.44
C ASN A 300 -22.79 7.58 3.23
N ILE A 301 -22.26 7.00 2.15
CA ILE A 301 -23.07 6.62 0.96
C ILE A 301 -24.10 5.54 1.35
N GLY A 302 -23.71 4.54 2.12
CA GLY A 302 -24.62 3.51 2.62
C GLY A 302 -25.73 4.07 3.48
N ALA A 303 -25.45 5.11 4.27
CA ALA A 303 -26.43 5.84 5.10
C ALA A 303 -27.30 6.84 4.31
N GLY A 304 -27.13 6.97 2.99
CA GLY A 304 -27.82 7.97 2.17
C GLY A 304 -27.30 9.41 2.37
N LYS A 305 -26.19 9.61 3.12
CA LYS A 305 -25.63 10.93 3.44
C LYS A 305 -24.55 11.32 2.40
N ILE A 306 -24.95 11.47 1.14
CA ILE A 306 -24.04 11.72 0.01
C ILE A 306 -23.27 13.04 0.18
N ASP A 307 -23.91 14.11 0.68
CA ASP A 307 -23.25 15.39 0.90
C ASP A 307 -22.13 15.29 1.95
N ARG A 308 -22.32 14.45 2.95
CA ARG A 308 -21.29 14.17 3.96
C ARG A 308 -20.12 13.38 3.35
N ALA A 309 -20.38 12.46 2.42
CA ALA A 309 -19.32 11.78 1.67
C ALA A 309 -18.54 12.76 0.79
N LYS A 310 -19.22 13.71 0.11
CA LYS A 310 -18.60 14.81 -0.65
C LYS A 310 -17.76 15.72 0.26
N GLN A 311 -18.25 16.02 1.47
CA GLN A 311 -17.53 16.81 2.46
C GLN A 311 -16.26 16.07 2.94
N THR A 312 -16.34 14.75 3.16
CA THR A 312 -15.16 13.91 3.49
C THR A 312 -14.08 14.02 2.41
N LEU A 313 -14.47 13.93 1.12
CA LEU A 313 -13.55 14.11 0.00
C LEU A 313 -12.90 15.51 0.01
N ARG A 314 -13.68 16.57 0.19
CA ARG A 314 -13.15 17.95 0.19
C ARG A 314 -12.13 18.18 1.30
N TYR A 315 -12.42 17.71 2.52
CA TYR A 315 -11.46 17.83 3.63
C TYR A 315 -10.22 16.97 3.41
N ALA A 316 -10.35 15.77 2.86
CA ALA A 316 -9.21 14.92 2.54
C ALA A 316 -8.29 15.59 1.51
N ILE A 317 -8.85 16.14 0.42
CA ILE A 317 -8.09 16.90 -0.58
C ILE A 317 -7.39 18.09 0.07
N PHE A 318 -8.08 18.85 0.92
CA PHE A 318 -7.51 20.02 1.59
C PHE A 318 -6.33 19.63 2.50
N ILE A 319 -6.49 18.58 3.31
CA ILE A 319 -5.44 18.10 4.21
C ILE A 319 -4.21 17.62 3.42
N THR A 320 -4.43 16.78 2.39
CA THR A 320 -3.32 16.23 1.59
C THR A 320 -2.63 17.30 0.74
N PHE A 321 -3.39 18.29 0.24
CA PHE A 321 -2.84 19.42 -0.49
C PHE A 321 -1.94 20.27 0.40
N ILE A 322 -2.42 20.68 1.59
CA ILE A 322 -1.60 21.45 2.54
C ILE A 322 -0.35 20.66 2.96
N PHE A 323 -0.52 19.39 3.29
CA PHE A 323 0.60 18.51 3.63
C PHE A 323 1.63 18.47 2.50
N GLY A 324 1.20 18.25 1.25
CA GLY A 324 2.08 18.19 0.08
C GLY A 324 2.79 19.51 -0.19
N VAL A 325 2.11 20.65 0.00
CA VAL A 325 2.72 21.99 -0.13
C VAL A 325 3.79 22.22 0.95
N ILE A 326 3.47 21.90 2.21
CA ILE A 326 4.41 22.08 3.33
C ILE A 326 5.65 21.23 3.11
N VAL A 327 5.47 19.95 2.82
CA VAL A 327 6.57 19.00 2.57
C VAL A 327 7.33 19.41 1.31
N GLY A 328 6.64 19.82 0.23
CA GLY A 328 7.25 20.33 -0.98
C GLY A 328 8.18 21.51 -0.72
N ILE A 329 7.73 22.51 0.04
CA ILE A 329 8.54 23.67 0.41
C ILE A 329 9.73 23.28 1.28
N ILE A 330 9.51 22.46 2.31
CA ILE A 330 10.59 22.03 3.22
C ILE A 330 11.72 21.36 2.46
N PHE A 331 11.38 20.40 1.58
CA PHE A 331 12.38 19.65 0.83
C PHE A 331 13.06 20.43 -0.31
N GLN A 332 12.59 21.65 -0.66
CA GLN A 332 13.42 22.54 -1.50
C GLN A 332 14.70 22.98 -0.79
N PHE A 333 14.69 23.07 0.54
CA PHE A 333 15.83 23.56 1.34
C PHE A 333 16.66 22.44 1.96
N ILE A 334 16.04 21.32 2.32
CA ILE A 334 16.69 20.23 3.07
C ILE A 334 16.90 18.95 2.26
N ALA A 335 16.68 18.95 0.93
CA ALA A 335 16.76 17.74 0.12
C ALA A 335 18.12 17.05 0.23
N GLU A 336 19.22 17.80 0.13
CA GLU A 336 20.58 17.25 0.23
C GLU A 336 20.86 16.70 1.65
N ASN A 337 20.47 17.43 2.70
CA ASN A 337 20.61 16.95 4.09
C ASN A 337 19.82 15.64 4.34
N ALA A 338 18.67 15.47 3.69
CA ALA A 338 17.92 14.23 3.82
C ALA A 338 18.64 13.03 3.15
N LEU A 339 19.41 13.26 2.08
CA LEU A 339 20.22 12.22 1.47
C LEU A 339 21.51 11.92 2.26
N GLU A 340 22.09 12.91 2.95
CA GLU A 340 23.24 12.72 3.84
C GLU A 340 22.99 11.67 4.93
N LEU A 341 21.74 11.45 5.31
CA LEU A 341 21.37 10.39 6.26
C LEU A 341 21.60 8.95 5.70
N PHE A 342 21.77 8.81 4.38
CA PHE A 342 21.86 7.51 3.71
C PHE A 342 23.21 7.26 3.04
N THR A 343 23.99 8.31 2.75
CA THR A 343 25.26 8.19 2.03
C THR A 343 26.17 9.39 2.29
N GLU A 344 27.48 9.14 2.32
CA GLU A 344 28.52 10.19 2.40
C GLU A 344 29.02 10.62 1.00
N ASN A 345 28.56 9.96 -0.06
CA ASN A 345 29.01 10.27 -1.43
C ASN A 345 28.37 11.58 -1.93
N HIS A 346 29.16 12.62 -1.97
CA HIS A 346 28.74 13.97 -2.35
C HIS A 346 28.04 14.02 -3.72
N SER A 347 28.51 13.26 -4.72
CA SER A 347 27.88 13.23 -6.05
C SER A 347 26.47 12.62 -6.01
N VAL A 348 26.25 11.60 -5.17
CA VAL A 348 24.94 10.97 -4.97
C VAL A 348 24.01 11.94 -4.23
N ILE A 349 24.53 12.66 -3.22
CA ILE A 349 23.77 13.65 -2.45
C ILE A 349 23.26 14.76 -3.35
N VAL A 350 24.12 15.36 -4.16
CA VAL A 350 23.75 16.47 -5.06
C VAL A 350 22.76 16.00 -6.14
N SER A 351 23.04 14.88 -6.84
CA SER A 351 22.14 14.34 -7.85
C SER A 351 20.77 13.97 -7.27
N GLY A 352 20.76 13.30 -6.12
CA GLY A 352 19.53 12.89 -5.44
C GLY A 352 18.76 14.09 -4.87
N GLY A 353 19.45 15.09 -4.34
CA GLY A 353 18.84 16.34 -3.88
C GLY A 353 18.08 17.02 -5.01
N LYS A 354 18.67 17.11 -6.20
CA LYS A 354 17.99 17.65 -7.41
C LYS A 354 16.78 16.80 -7.83
N TYR A 355 16.91 15.46 -7.81
CA TYR A 355 15.79 14.58 -8.11
C TYR A 355 14.65 14.74 -7.10
N LEU A 356 14.97 14.76 -5.81
CA LEU A 356 14.00 14.93 -4.72
C LEU A 356 13.30 16.29 -4.80
N GLN A 357 14.00 17.39 -5.05
CA GLN A 357 13.42 18.73 -5.25
C GLN A 357 12.36 18.76 -6.35
N GLY A 358 12.57 18.01 -7.44
CA GLY A 358 11.59 17.87 -8.51
C GLY A 358 10.45 16.93 -8.15
N TYR A 359 10.77 15.75 -7.60
CA TYR A 359 9.81 14.69 -7.36
C TYR A 359 8.87 14.97 -6.19
N ILE A 360 9.31 15.71 -5.18
CA ILE A 360 8.53 15.94 -3.94
C ILE A 360 7.16 16.56 -4.20
N TRP A 361 7.00 17.35 -5.27
CA TRP A 361 5.72 17.93 -5.68
C TRP A 361 4.68 16.89 -6.08
N ASP A 362 5.13 15.67 -6.41
CA ASP A 362 4.25 14.53 -6.66
C ASP A 362 3.34 14.24 -5.44
N CYS A 363 3.84 14.43 -4.22
CA CYS A 363 3.08 14.19 -3.00
C CYS A 363 1.79 15.04 -2.92
N MET A 364 1.86 16.31 -3.36
CA MET A 364 0.71 17.21 -3.40
C MET A 364 -0.34 16.72 -4.41
N PHE A 365 0.07 16.41 -5.62
CA PHE A 365 -0.84 15.97 -6.69
C PHE A 365 -1.38 14.56 -6.45
N ALA A 366 -0.54 13.65 -6.00
CA ALA A 366 -0.93 12.30 -5.64
C ALA A 366 -1.91 12.30 -4.45
N GLY A 367 -1.74 13.18 -3.47
CA GLY A 367 -2.68 13.34 -2.36
C GLY A 367 -4.10 13.67 -2.84
N ILE A 368 -4.22 14.55 -3.84
CA ILE A 368 -5.49 14.87 -4.48
C ILE A 368 -6.05 13.64 -5.22
N ALA A 369 -5.24 13.01 -6.06
CA ALA A 369 -5.65 11.85 -6.86
C ALA A 369 -6.06 10.66 -5.98
N PHE A 370 -5.32 10.37 -4.90
CA PHE A 370 -5.63 9.30 -3.95
C PHE A 370 -6.92 9.57 -3.16
N SER A 371 -7.17 10.84 -2.79
CA SER A 371 -8.45 11.23 -2.17
C SER A 371 -9.64 10.98 -3.11
N PHE A 372 -9.52 11.32 -4.39
CA PHE A 372 -10.54 10.99 -5.39
C PHE A 372 -10.67 9.47 -5.60
N SER A 373 -9.55 8.75 -5.68
CA SER A 373 -9.57 7.29 -5.80
C SER A 373 -10.34 6.64 -4.64
N GLY A 374 -10.12 7.09 -3.40
CA GLY A 374 -10.89 6.65 -2.24
C GLY A 374 -12.38 6.92 -2.38
N PHE A 375 -12.75 8.07 -2.92
CA PHE A 375 -14.15 8.44 -3.15
C PHE A 375 -14.80 7.62 -4.29
N PHE A 376 -14.08 7.37 -5.38
CA PHE A 376 -14.56 6.49 -6.45
C PHE A 376 -14.73 5.06 -5.97
N CYS A 377 -13.82 4.55 -5.13
CA CYS A 377 -13.98 3.26 -4.45
C CYS A 377 -15.25 3.25 -3.58
N ALA A 378 -15.47 4.29 -2.78
CA ALA A 378 -16.66 4.41 -1.94
C ALA A 378 -17.97 4.38 -2.74
N LEU A 379 -17.97 4.92 -3.96
CA LEU A 379 -19.08 4.83 -4.92
C LEU A 379 -19.18 3.47 -5.63
N GLY A 380 -18.21 2.58 -5.48
CA GLY A 380 -18.11 1.32 -6.22
C GLY A 380 -17.70 1.49 -7.69
N LYS A 381 -17.01 2.58 -8.02
CA LYS A 381 -16.51 2.94 -9.37
C LYS A 381 -14.98 2.96 -9.40
N SER A 382 -14.35 1.94 -8.81
CA SER A 382 -12.89 1.83 -8.70
C SER A 382 -12.18 1.67 -10.04
N GLU A 383 -12.88 1.29 -11.10
CA GLU A 383 -12.37 1.29 -12.46
C GLU A 383 -11.84 2.68 -12.89
N ILE A 384 -12.42 3.77 -12.38
CA ILE A 384 -11.97 5.12 -12.66
C ILE A 384 -10.61 5.38 -11.97
N SER A 385 -10.44 4.85 -10.75
CA SER A 385 -9.17 4.94 -10.01
C SER A 385 -8.04 4.25 -10.76
N PHE A 386 -8.29 3.07 -11.30
CA PHE A 386 -7.32 2.36 -12.14
C PHE A 386 -7.00 3.13 -13.43
N LEU A 387 -8.04 3.58 -14.14
CA LEU A 387 -7.87 4.20 -15.46
C LEU A 387 -7.07 5.51 -15.41
N HIS A 388 -7.37 6.43 -14.47
CA HIS A 388 -6.62 7.69 -14.40
C HIS A 388 -5.15 7.44 -14.08
N ASN A 389 -4.86 6.44 -13.24
CA ASN A 389 -3.50 6.09 -12.86
C ASN A 389 -2.75 5.47 -14.04
N LEU A 390 -3.36 4.48 -14.71
CA LEU A 390 -2.80 3.84 -15.89
C LEU A 390 -2.50 4.86 -16.99
N ILE A 391 -3.46 5.74 -17.31
CA ILE A 391 -3.27 6.80 -18.30
C ILE A 391 -2.08 7.68 -17.92
N SER A 392 -2.02 8.14 -16.68
CA SER A 392 -0.95 8.99 -16.17
C SER A 392 0.43 8.33 -16.27
N ILE A 393 0.54 7.06 -15.87
CA ILE A 393 1.81 6.31 -15.92
C ILE A 393 2.29 6.15 -17.36
N VAL A 394 1.40 5.71 -18.26
CA VAL A 394 1.76 5.34 -19.63
C VAL A 394 1.98 6.56 -20.51
N THR A 395 1.26 7.67 -20.30
CA THR A 395 1.33 8.84 -21.18
C THR A 395 2.32 9.90 -20.71
N LEU A 396 2.52 10.05 -19.41
CA LEU A 396 3.30 11.17 -18.89
C LEU A 396 4.42 10.75 -17.93
N ARG A 397 4.11 9.94 -16.89
CA ARG A 397 5.08 9.63 -15.84
C ARG A 397 6.31 8.89 -16.38
N ALA A 398 6.14 7.74 -17.01
CA ALA A 398 7.24 6.94 -17.52
C ALA A 398 7.89 7.54 -18.79
N PRO A 399 7.12 7.94 -19.83
CA PRO A 399 7.70 8.58 -21.00
C PRO A 399 8.35 9.93 -20.69
N GLY A 400 7.74 10.74 -19.83
CA GLY A 400 8.28 12.03 -19.40
C GLY A 400 9.62 11.89 -18.65
N ALA A 401 9.70 10.92 -17.72
CA ALA A 401 10.94 10.61 -17.01
C ALA A 401 12.04 10.14 -17.98
N TYR A 402 11.70 9.30 -18.97
CA TYR A 402 12.62 8.83 -20.00
C TYR A 402 13.13 9.98 -20.88
N VAL A 403 12.24 10.82 -21.41
CA VAL A 403 12.59 11.98 -22.24
C VAL A 403 13.44 12.97 -21.43
N ALA A 404 13.05 13.28 -20.20
CA ALA A 404 13.83 14.17 -19.32
C ALA A 404 15.22 13.59 -19.03
N SER A 405 15.34 12.28 -18.86
CA SER A 405 16.62 11.59 -18.66
C SER A 405 17.59 11.78 -19.84
N ILE A 406 17.09 11.78 -21.08
CA ILE A 406 17.90 11.96 -22.28
C ILE A 406 18.22 13.43 -22.54
N MET A 407 17.22 14.32 -22.39
CA MET A 407 17.37 15.75 -22.70
C MET A 407 18.22 16.51 -21.68
N TYR A 408 18.27 16.05 -20.45
CA TYR A 408 19.01 16.69 -19.36
C TYR A 408 19.98 15.72 -18.68
N PRO A 409 21.07 15.31 -19.37
CA PRO A 409 21.99 14.30 -18.84
C PRO A 409 22.79 14.77 -17.61
N THR A 410 22.87 16.08 -17.36
CA THR A 410 23.67 16.65 -16.27
C THR A 410 22.90 16.85 -14.96
N THR A 411 21.58 16.67 -14.94
CA THR A 411 20.75 16.89 -13.76
C THR A 411 19.54 15.97 -13.72
N LEU A 412 19.13 15.54 -12.52
CA LEU A 412 17.94 14.70 -12.30
C LEU A 412 16.66 15.52 -12.00
N LEU A 413 16.76 16.84 -11.80
CA LEU A 413 15.61 17.67 -11.45
C LEU A 413 14.45 17.57 -12.47
N PRO A 414 14.70 17.64 -13.81
CA PRO A 414 13.62 17.50 -14.79
C PRO A 414 12.98 16.12 -14.78
N MET A 415 13.74 15.05 -14.47
CA MET A 415 13.22 13.70 -14.34
C MET A 415 12.27 13.60 -13.13
N GLY A 416 12.62 14.24 -12.01
CA GLY A 416 11.75 14.35 -10.82
C GLY A 416 10.46 15.12 -11.13
N LEU A 417 10.53 16.26 -11.80
CA LEU A 417 9.36 17.04 -12.22
C LEU A 417 8.47 16.27 -13.20
N ALA A 418 9.06 15.52 -14.13
CA ALA A 418 8.31 14.67 -15.06
C ALA A 418 7.52 13.58 -14.31
N THR A 419 8.12 12.99 -13.28
CA THR A 419 7.44 12.03 -12.41
C THR A 419 6.25 12.68 -11.70
N ALA A 420 6.41 13.88 -11.14
CA ALA A 420 5.35 14.64 -10.47
C ALA A 420 4.23 15.06 -11.44
N SER A 421 4.56 15.36 -12.70
CA SER A 421 3.56 15.74 -13.71
C SER A 421 2.56 14.62 -14.02
N GLY A 422 2.95 13.36 -13.83
CA GLY A 422 2.05 12.23 -13.92
C GLY A 422 0.90 12.31 -12.91
N SER A 423 1.19 12.58 -11.66
CA SER A 423 0.13 12.72 -10.65
C SER A 423 -0.70 13.99 -10.84
N LEU A 424 -0.14 15.05 -11.40
CA LEU A 424 -0.92 16.22 -11.82
C LEU A 424 -1.97 15.84 -12.88
N LEU A 425 -1.58 15.08 -13.91
CA LEU A 425 -2.53 14.57 -14.90
C LEU A 425 -3.61 13.70 -14.26
N SER A 426 -3.23 12.80 -13.35
CA SER A 426 -4.17 12.00 -12.56
C SER A 426 -5.18 12.87 -11.81
N ALA A 427 -4.73 13.92 -11.12
CA ALA A 427 -5.59 14.85 -10.37
C ALA A 427 -6.56 15.60 -11.29
N ILE A 428 -6.11 15.99 -12.49
CA ILE A 428 -6.96 16.64 -13.50
C ILE A 428 -8.05 15.67 -13.98
N ILE A 429 -7.69 14.46 -14.38
CA ILE A 429 -8.62 13.42 -14.83
C ILE A 429 -9.65 13.12 -13.74
N CYS A 430 -9.21 12.96 -12.50
CA CYS A 430 -10.08 12.72 -11.34
C CYS A 430 -11.07 13.87 -11.12
N THR A 431 -10.63 15.12 -11.25
CA THR A 431 -11.47 16.31 -11.09
C THR A 431 -12.56 16.36 -12.17
N ILE A 432 -12.20 16.05 -13.43
CA ILE A 432 -13.16 15.99 -14.53
C ILE A 432 -14.16 14.85 -14.30
N ALA A 433 -13.68 13.64 -13.97
CA ALA A 433 -14.52 12.49 -13.68
C ALA A 433 -15.49 12.78 -12.52
N TYR A 434 -14.99 13.40 -11.45
CA TYR A 434 -15.82 13.80 -10.32
C TYR A 434 -16.94 14.78 -10.72
N LYS A 435 -16.64 15.82 -11.52
CA LYS A 435 -17.65 16.77 -12.01
C LYS A 435 -18.76 16.10 -12.81
N VAL A 436 -18.42 15.10 -13.63
CA VAL A 436 -19.39 14.33 -14.42
C VAL A 436 -20.25 13.44 -13.51
N ILE A 437 -19.63 12.78 -12.52
CA ILE A 437 -20.35 11.88 -11.61
C ILE A 437 -21.21 12.67 -10.62
N ALA A 438 -20.69 13.78 -10.08
CA ALA A 438 -21.38 14.59 -9.07
C ALA A 438 -22.70 15.19 -9.58
N LYS A 439 -22.85 15.38 -10.90
CA LYS A 439 -24.12 15.79 -11.52
C LYS A 439 -25.20 14.70 -11.48
N LYS A 440 -24.79 13.42 -11.26
CA LYS A 440 -25.70 12.27 -11.25
C LYS A 440 -25.95 11.73 -9.82
N LEU A 441 -25.28 12.29 -8.81
CA LEU A 441 -25.41 12.00 -7.38
C LEU A 441 -26.33 13.00 -6.70
#